data_1a6906fabd8d8475907da43cf18d6966
#
_entry.id   1a6906fabd8d8475907da43cf18d6966
#
_cell.length_a   1.000
_cell.length_b   1.000
_cell.length_c   1.000
_cell.angle_alpha   90.00
_cell.angle_beta   90.00
_cell.angle_gamma   90.00
#
_symmetry.space_group_name_H-M   'P 1'
#
loop_
_entity.id
_entity.type
_entity.pdbx_description
1 polymer ?
#
loop_
_entity_poly.entity_id
_entity_poly.type
_entity_poly.pdbx_seq_one_letter_code
_entity_poly.pdbx_strand_id
1 'polypeptide(L)'
;MITNRSAQPGRALLMSTIASLALMSCASASAQTRTTSTPQITQAEAQQGAQANVQILQEFGGALTGPQASYVESVGKNIAVQSGLGNARDSFNVALLNSSVNNAFAIPGGYIYTTRQLVGLMNNEAELAGVLGHEVAHVAARHSQRRQQTAQRNSILGALGSILSGVLLGNSGLGRAIGQGIQQGSQLLTLKFSRSQELEADQLGQQYLTRAGYDPHAMATLLASLAAQNSLDAQLQGRNSGQVPAWASTHPDPASRVAAATQRAGRTAGMTNRDTFLTRIDGLLYGDDPKQGVIEGQRFIHPDLQLAFTAPNGFYMVNGTSAVSINGQNGQAQLTLARYGGSLENYIYDVFQKIAGQNAQLRPSAVQRTTVNGIPAAYATARANTGNGQVDVTVFAYEFARDRAYHFQAITAAGRSGVFNSMFGSMRRITTAEAQRVVPRQIDVVTVGPRDTVQSLASRMAYSSGQMERFRVLNGLRNSDSVAPGQKVKLVVYAR
;
A
#
# COMPACT_ATOMS: atom_id res chain seq x y z
N MET A 1 8.57 15.26 83.18
CA MET A 1 9.17 16.49 83.78
C MET A 1 8.77 17.61 82.84
N ILE A 2 7.81 18.37 83.31
CA ILE A 2 7.89 19.79 83.66
C ILE A 2 7.83 20.67 82.39
N THR A 3 6.63 21.17 82.07
CA THR A 3 5.98 22.52 82.40
C THR A 3 6.62 23.66 81.61
N ASN A 4 5.97 24.70 81.13
CA ASN A 4 4.74 25.39 81.46
C ASN A 4 4.57 26.56 80.45
N ARG A 5 3.34 26.87 80.05
CA ARG A 5 2.57 28.12 80.17
C ARG A 5 3.33 29.44 79.81
N SER A 6 2.79 30.42 79.18
CA SER A 6 1.51 31.16 79.18
C SER A 6 1.80 32.47 78.43
N ALA A 7 1.04 33.28 77.85
CA ALA A 7 -0.27 33.83 78.14
C ALA A 7 -0.56 34.92 77.09
N GLN A 8 -1.79 35.12 76.77
CA GLN A 8 -2.33 36.39 76.21
C GLN A 8 -2.30 37.52 77.27
N PRO A 9 -2.50 38.82 76.97
CA PRO A 9 -3.74 39.36 76.38
C PRO A 9 -3.56 40.67 75.55
N GLY A 10 -4.65 41.10 74.91
CA GLY A 10 -5.34 42.36 75.16
C GLY A 10 -5.71 43.21 73.95
N ARG A 11 -6.97 43.27 73.71
CA ARG A 11 -7.88 44.30 73.21
C ARG A 11 -7.29 45.66 72.78
N ALA A 12 -7.83 46.14 71.60
CA ALA A 12 -8.56 47.42 71.55
C ALA A 12 -9.27 47.58 70.18
N LEU A 13 -10.58 47.86 70.31
CA LEU A 13 -11.49 48.33 69.29
C LEU A 13 -11.13 49.72 68.83
N LEU A 14 -11.21 50.00 67.52
CA LEU A 14 -11.57 51.36 67.05
C LEU A 14 -12.38 51.22 65.75
N MET A 15 -13.64 51.59 65.84
CA MET A 15 -14.53 51.87 64.72
C MET A 15 -14.10 53.16 64.01
N SER A 16 -14.08 53.18 62.71
CA SER A 16 -14.35 54.40 61.94
C SER A 16 -14.98 54.02 60.59
N THR A 17 -16.20 54.45 60.47
CA THR A 17 -17.06 54.48 59.28
C THR A 17 -16.48 55.42 58.23
N ILE A 18 -16.31 54.97 57.01
CA ILE A 18 -16.21 55.82 55.80
C ILE A 18 -17.01 55.21 54.67
N ALA A 19 -17.82 56.06 54.12
CA ALA A 19 -18.89 55.94 53.14
C ALA A 19 -18.55 55.15 51.85
N SER A 20 -19.57 54.43 51.37
CA SER A 20 -19.76 53.84 50.07
C SER A 20 -19.60 54.81 48.91
N LEU A 21 -18.77 54.50 47.95
CA LEU A 21 -18.91 54.96 46.57
C LEU A 21 -18.88 53.73 45.65
N ALA A 22 -20.07 53.30 45.26
CA ALA A 22 -20.24 52.25 44.23
C ALA A 22 -19.89 52.84 42.86
N LEU A 23 -18.76 52.53 42.34
CA LEU A 23 -18.43 52.66 40.93
C LEU A 23 -18.87 51.38 40.20
N MET A 24 -20.04 51.47 39.57
CA MET A 24 -20.46 50.52 38.53
C MET A 24 -19.50 50.61 37.33
N SER A 25 -18.48 49.78 37.30
CA SER A 25 -17.75 49.48 36.06
C SER A 25 -18.59 48.50 35.23
N CYS A 26 -19.28 49.03 34.22
CA CYS A 26 -19.79 48.22 33.13
C CYS A 26 -18.61 47.51 32.44
N ALA A 27 -18.34 46.27 32.84
CA ALA A 27 -17.53 45.35 32.09
C ALA A 27 -18.32 45.02 30.80
N SER A 28 -17.99 45.71 29.72
CA SER A 28 -18.37 45.30 28.37
C SER A 28 -17.78 43.93 28.14
N ALA A 29 -18.55 42.88 28.34
CA ALA A 29 -18.22 41.55 27.87
C ALA A 29 -18.20 41.61 26.34
N SER A 30 -17.02 41.85 25.80
CA SER A 30 -16.78 41.61 24.39
C SER A 30 -17.05 40.13 24.16
N ALA A 31 -18.23 39.84 23.64
CA ALA A 31 -18.50 38.51 23.05
C ALA A 31 -17.48 38.31 21.94
N GLN A 32 -16.36 37.67 22.27
CA GLN A 32 -15.49 37.10 21.26
C GLN A 32 -16.33 36.08 20.50
N THR A 33 -16.90 36.51 19.38
CA THR A 33 -17.38 35.61 18.34
C THR A 33 -16.23 34.70 18.01
N ARG A 34 -16.21 33.48 18.56
CA ARG A 34 -15.37 32.41 18.05
C ARG A 34 -15.81 32.20 16.62
N THR A 35 -15.16 32.86 15.69
CA THR A 35 -15.18 32.48 14.31
C THR A 35 -14.62 31.07 14.29
N THR A 36 -15.48 30.07 14.24
CA THR A 36 -15.09 28.68 13.96
C THR A 36 -14.59 28.67 12.53
N SER A 37 -13.29 28.90 12.36
CA SER A 37 -12.68 28.76 11.05
C SER A 37 -12.93 27.32 10.58
N THR A 38 -13.47 27.19 9.38
CA THR A 38 -13.65 25.89 8.74
C THR A 38 -12.30 25.13 8.76
N PRO A 39 -12.26 23.88 9.23
CA PRO A 39 -11.03 23.11 9.23
C PRO A 39 -10.38 23.12 7.84
N GLN A 40 -9.07 23.27 7.78
CA GLN A 40 -8.30 23.30 6.52
C GLN A 40 -7.06 22.40 6.63
N ILE A 41 -6.55 21.96 5.50
CA ILE A 41 -5.20 21.39 5.42
C ILE A 41 -4.21 22.54 5.68
N THR A 42 -3.38 22.39 6.71
CA THR A 42 -2.42 23.42 7.10
C THR A 42 -1.24 23.47 6.12
N GLN A 43 -0.55 24.60 6.06
CA GLN A 43 0.66 24.75 5.24
C GLN A 43 1.75 23.75 5.65
N ALA A 44 1.90 23.46 6.95
CA ALA A 44 2.87 22.48 7.44
C ALA A 44 2.52 21.06 6.97
N GLU A 45 1.25 20.66 7.01
CA GLU A 45 0.79 19.37 6.46
C GLU A 45 1.04 19.29 4.95
N ALA A 46 0.75 20.37 4.20
CA ALA A 46 0.99 20.42 2.76
C ALA A 46 2.48 20.30 2.40
N GLN A 47 3.37 20.96 3.14
CA GLN A 47 4.83 20.84 2.94
C GLN A 47 5.34 19.44 3.26
N GLN A 48 4.89 18.82 4.35
CA GLN A 48 5.22 17.44 4.70
C GLN A 48 4.76 16.46 3.60
N GLY A 49 3.54 16.63 3.11
CA GLY A 49 3.00 15.84 2.03
C GLY A 49 3.80 15.99 0.73
N ALA A 50 4.17 17.21 0.36
CA ALA A 50 4.95 17.48 -0.84
C ALA A 50 6.33 16.79 -0.81
N GLN A 51 7.01 16.79 0.33
CA GLN A 51 8.28 16.10 0.50
C GLN A 51 8.13 14.58 0.37
N ALA A 52 7.11 13.99 1.00
CA ALA A 52 6.84 12.57 0.93
C ALA A 52 6.38 12.14 -0.49
N ASN A 53 5.64 12.97 -1.20
CA ASN A 53 5.13 12.69 -2.54
C ASN A 53 6.25 12.32 -3.53
N VAL A 54 7.41 12.99 -3.47
CA VAL A 54 8.55 12.68 -4.36
C VAL A 54 9.00 11.23 -4.18
N GLN A 55 9.11 10.77 -2.93
CA GLN A 55 9.52 9.40 -2.63
C GLN A 55 8.45 8.39 -3.04
N ILE A 56 7.17 8.70 -2.80
CA ILE A 56 6.03 7.86 -3.20
C ILE A 56 6.01 7.67 -4.71
N LEU A 57 6.14 8.73 -5.49
CA LEU A 57 6.15 8.61 -6.94
C LEU A 57 7.32 7.74 -7.43
N GLN A 58 8.50 7.86 -6.82
CA GLN A 58 9.63 6.99 -7.15
C GLN A 58 9.35 5.52 -6.79
N GLU A 59 8.76 5.27 -5.63
CA GLU A 59 8.48 3.90 -5.15
C GLU A 59 7.40 3.19 -5.98
N PHE A 60 6.42 3.93 -6.50
CA PHE A 60 5.29 3.36 -7.26
C PHE A 60 5.42 3.50 -8.78
N GLY A 61 6.60 3.85 -9.31
CA GLY A 61 6.82 3.94 -10.76
C GLY A 61 6.25 5.18 -11.41
N GLY A 62 6.00 6.22 -10.64
CA GLY A 62 5.43 7.49 -11.09
C GLY A 62 3.92 7.52 -11.08
N ALA A 63 3.38 8.71 -11.30
CA ALA A 63 1.97 8.92 -11.60
C ALA A 63 1.73 8.78 -13.11
N LEU A 64 0.65 8.13 -13.47
CA LEU A 64 0.16 8.14 -14.85
C LEU A 64 -0.33 9.53 -15.22
N THR A 65 -0.26 9.84 -16.49
CA THR A 65 -0.79 11.05 -17.10
C THR A 65 -1.83 10.71 -18.18
N GLY A 66 -2.53 11.71 -18.70
CA GLY A 66 -3.52 11.52 -19.76
C GLY A 66 -4.94 11.32 -19.25
N PRO A 67 -5.87 10.90 -20.13
CA PRO A 67 -7.31 10.95 -19.87
C PRO A 67 -7.76 10.15 -18.66
N GLN A 68 -7.20 8.95 -18.42
CA GLN A 68 -7.56 8.12 -17.28
C GLN A 68 -7.13 8.78 -15.96
N ALA A 69 -5.92 9.32 -15.90
CA ALA A 69 -5.42 10.02 -14.71
C ALA A 69 -6.25 11.26 -14.39
N SER A 70 -6.53 12.10 -15.40
CA SER A 70 -7.38 13.28 -15.24
C SER A 70 -8.80 12.93 -14.79
N TYR A 71 -9.33 11.82 -15.28
CA TYR A 71 -10.65 11.34 -14.85
C TYR A 71 -10.63 10.92 -13.36
N VAL A 72 -9.64 10.14 -12.92
CA VAL A 72 -9.48 9.75 -11.51
C VAL A 72 -9.31 10.98 -10.62
N GLU A 73 -8.49 11.94 -11.04
CA GLU A 73 -8.30 13.22 -10.32
C GLU A 73 -9.61 13.98 -10.17
N SER A 74 -10.40 14.08 -11.25
CA SER A 74 -11.67 14.82 -11.24
C SER A 74 -12.68 14.21 -10.27
N VAL A 75 -12.82 12.88 -10.25
CA VAL A 75 -13.68 12.16 -9.30
C VAL A 75 -13.22 12.39 -7.87
N GLY A 76 -11.91 12.29 -7.62
CA GLY A 76 -11.35 12.49 -6.29
C GLY A 76 -11.54 13.91 -5.75
N LYS A 77 -11.35 14.94 -6.59
CA LYS A 77 -11.60 16.33 -6.21
C LYS A 77 -13.08 16.61 -5.93
N ASN A 78 -13.99 16.00 -6.70
CA ASN A 78 -15.42 16.13 -6.45
C ASN A 78 -15.84 15.50 -5.12
N ILE A 79 -15.22 14.38 -4.74
CA ILE A 79 -15.44 13.76 -3.42
C ILE A 79 -14.77 14.56 -2.32
N ALA A 80 -13.56 15.09 -2.52
CA ALA A 80 -12.84 15.87 -1.52
C ALA A 80 -13.64 17.09 -1.02
N VAL A 81 -14.38 17.74 -1.91
CA VAL A 81 -15.26 18.87 -1.57
C VAL A 81 -16.32 18.48 -0.50
N GLN A 82 -16.73 17.21 -0.48
CA GLN A 82 -17.73 16.71 0.47
C GLN A 82 -17.15 16.50 1.89
N SER A 83 -15.84 16.61 2.08
CA SER A 83 -15.16 16.45 3.36
C SER A 83 -15.48 17.57 4.36
N GLY A 84 -15.96 18.72 3.89
CA GLY A 84 -16.19 19.91 4.72
C GLY A 84 -14.91 20.70 5.03
N LEU A 85 -13.77 20.35 4.47
CA LEU A 85 -12.56 21.17 4.57
C LEU A 85 -12.68 22.42 3.70
N GLY A 86 -12.30 23.58 4.22
CA GLY A 86 -12.54 24.88 3.59
C GLY A 86 -11.78 25.11 2.28
N ASN A 87 -10.72 24.37 2.03
CA ASN A 87 -9.87 24.48 0.82
C ASN A 87 -9.78 23.16 0.05
N ALA A 88 -10.77 22.27 0.19
CA ALA A 88 -10.68 20.88 -0.27
C ALA A 88 -10.36 20.73 -1.76
N ARG A 89 -11.01 21.48 -2.65
CA ARG A 89 -10.81 21.34 -4.10
C ARG A 89 -9.35 21.60 -4.54
N ASP A 90 -8.69 22.57 -3.93
CA ASP A 90 -7.36 23.02 -4.34
C ASP A 90 -6.25 22.34 -3.53
N SER A 91 -6.56 21.90 -2.32
CA SER A 91 -5.58 21.30 -1.41
C SER A 91 -5.45 19.78 -1.53
N PHE A 92 -6.40 19.11 -2.19
CA PHE A 92 -6.26 17.69 -2.47
C PHE A 92 -5.58 17.43 -3.81
N ASN A 93 -4.53 16.62 -3.76
CA ASN A 93 -3.78 16.13 -4.92
C ASN A 93 -4.08 14.64 -5.09
N VAL A 94 -4.75 14.28 -6.17
CA VAL A 94 -5.16 12.90 -6.44
C VAL A 94 -4.34 12.35 -7.60
N ALA A 95 -3.63 11.25 -7.39
CA ALA A 95 -2.76 10.66 -8.40
C ALA A 95 -3.10 9.20 -8.68
N LEU A 96 -3.12 8.84 -9.96
CA LEU A 96 -3.19 7.46 -10.44
C LEU A 96 -1.78 6.92 -10.62
N LEU A 97 -1.37 5.97 -9.75
CA LEU A 97 -0.02 5.40 -9.75
C LEU A 97 0.13 4.27 -10.77
N ASN A 98 1.31 4.18 -11.41
CA ASN A 98 1.67 3.09 -12.33
C ASN A 98 2.10 1.83 -11.56
N SER A 99 1.17 1.20 -10.86
CA SER A 99 1.44 0.00 -10.07
C SER A 99 0.44 -1.12 -10.37
N SER A 100 0.94 -2.36 -10.45
CA SER A 100 0.15 -3.60 -10.59
C SER A 100 -0.40 -4.14 -9.26
N VAL A 101 -0.15 -3.45 -8.15
CA VAL A 101 -0.66 -3.84 -6.83
C VAL A 101 -1.98 -3.13 -6.58
N ASN A 102 -3.03 -3.87 -6.14
CA ASN A 102 -4.28 -3.26 -5.70
C ASN A 102 -4.04 -2.44 -4.42
N ASN A 103 -4.06 -1.10 -4.54
CA ASN A 103 -3.87 -0.22 -3.40
C ASN A 103 -4.46 1.18 -3.64
N ALA A 104 -4.89 1.82 -2.55
CA ALA A 104 -5.11 3.25 -2.43
C ALA A 104 -4.65 3.68 -1.04
N PHE A 105 -4.22 4.90 -0.89
CA PHE A 105 -3.78 5.45 0.40
C PHE A 105 -3.70 6.96 0.35
N ALA A 106 -3.78 7.58 1.53
CA ALA A 106 -3.59 9.01 1.71
C ALA A 106 -2.42 9.30 2.66
N ILE A 107 -1.73 10.41 2.41
CA ILE A 107 -0.74 10.96 3.33
C ILE A 107 -1.16 12.35 3.80
N PRO A 108 -0.59 12.87 4.90
CA PRO A 108 -0.83 14.24 5.34
C PRO A 108 -0.64 15.25 4.21
N GLY A 109 -1.38 16.35 4.25
CA GLY A 109 -1.29 17.39 3.24
C GLY A 109 -2.22 17.21 2.04
N GLY A 110 -3.18 16.27 2.10
CA GLY A 110 -4.20 16.09 1.08
C GLY A 110 -3.73 15.30 -0.16
N TYR A 111 -2.64 14.59 -0.07
CA TYR A 111 -2.17 13.71 -1.15
C TYR A 111 -2.88 12.36 -1.07
N ILE A 112 -3.58 12.01 -2.13
CA ILE A 112 -4.33 10.76 -2.28
C ILE A 112 -3.82 10.03 -3.51
N TYR A 113 -3.64 8.73 -3.35
CA TYR A 113 -3.15 7.85 -4.39
C TYR A 113 -4.09 6.66 -4.58
N THR A 114 -4.29 6.29 -5.82
CA THR A 114 -4.85 4.99 -6.18
C THR A 114 -4.02 4.37 -7.29
N THR A 115 -3.94 3.06 -7.32
CA THR A 115 -3.17 2.36 -8.36
C THR A 115 -4.07 2.04 -9.56
N ARG A 116 -3.47 1.96 -10.76
CA ARG A 116 -4.20 1.54 -11.95
C ARG A 116 -4.79 0.14 -11.83
N GLN A 117 -4.12 -0.73 -11.07
CA GLN A 117 -4.63 -2.08 -10.82
C GLN A 117 -5.94 -2.06 -10.05
N LEU A 118 -6.03 -1.25 -9.00
CA LEU A 118 -7.24 -1.10 -8.21
C LEU A 118 -8.36 -0.44 -9.02
N VAL A 119 -8.05 0.60 -9.81
CA VAL A 119 -9.05 1.22 -10.71
C VAL A 119 -9.57 0.22 -11.73
N GLY A 120 -8.71 -0.63 -12.30
CA GLY A 120 -9.12 -1.71 -13.22
C GLY A 120 -10.04 -2.75 -12.59
N LEU A 121 -9.95 -2.99 -11.29
CA LEU A 121 -10.82 -3.90 -10.54
C LEU A 121 -12.24 -3.32 -10.33
N MET A 122 -12.38 -2.00 -10.20
CA MET A 122 -13.66 -1.32 -9.96
C MET A 122 -14.61 -1.49 -11.15
N ASN A 123 -15.93 -1.45 -10.88
CA ASN A 123 -16.96 -1.71 -11.85
C ASN A 123 -17.82 -0.48 -12.21
N ASN A 124 -17.68 0.62 -11.49
CA ASN A 124 -18.38 1.88 -11.73
C ASN A 124 -17.70 3.07 -11.05
N GLU A 125 -18.10 4.29 -11.41
CA GLU A 125 -17.55 5.52 -10.86
C GLU A 125 -17.84 5.70 -9.37
N ALA A 126 -18.96 5.20 -8.88
CA ALA A 126 -19.29 5.28 -7.46
C ALA A 126 -18.33 4.43 -6.60
N GLU A 127 -17.82 3.30 -7.12
CA GLU A 127 -16.77 2.52 -6.45
C GLU A 127 -15.44 3.29 -6.40
N LEU A 128 -15.05 3.97 -7.48
CA LEU A 128 -13.88 4.85 -7.49
C LEU A 128 -14.06 6.01 -6.51
N ALA A 129 -15.21 6.66 -6.53
CA ALA A 129 -15.56 7.72 -5.59
C ALA A 129 -15.55 7.21 -4.13
N GLY A 130 -15.96 5.96 -3.90
CA GLY A 130 -15.96 5.30 -2.59
C GLY A 130 -14.55 5.13 -2.02
N VAL A 131 -13.62 4.58 -2.81
CA VAL A 131 -12.20 4.47 -2.40
C VAL A 131 -11.62 5.86 -2.11
N LEU A 132 -11.76 6.78 -3.06
CA LEU A 132 -11.19 8.11 -2.90
C LEU A 132 -11.82 8.86 -1.71
N GLY A 133 -13.13 8.63 -1.45
CA GLY A 133 -13.82 9.17 -0.29
C GLY A 133 -13.33 8.60 1.04
N HIS A 134 -12.99 7.31 1.08
CA HIS A 134 -12.35 6.67 2.22
C HIS A 134 -10.98 7.30 2.52
N GLU A 135 -10.17 7.53 1.48
CA GLU A 135 -8.86 8.19 1.63
C GLU A 135 -8.98 9.66 2.03
N VAL A 136 -9.95 10.39 1.44
CA VAL A 136 -10.29 11.75 1.87
C VAL A 136 -10.67 11.78 3.35
N ALA A 137 -11.43 10.78 3.82
CA ALA A 137 -11.83 10.68 5.22
C ALA A 137 -10.63 10.51 6.16
N HIS A 138 -9.61 9.72 5.77
CA HIS A 138 -8.38 9.60 6.55
C HIS A 138 -7.66 10.94 6.73
N VAL A 139 -7.63 11.78 5.70
CA VAL A 139 -7.06 13.14 5.77
C VAL A 139 -7.93 14.05 6.61
N ALA A 140 -9.24 14.10 6.35
CA ALA A 140 -10.18 15.00 7.02
C ALA A 140 -10.28 14.70 8.54
N ALA A 141 -10.28 13.43 8.92
CA ALA A 141 -10.28 12.98 10.32
C ALA A 141 -8.88 12.98 10.95
N ARG A 142 -7.82 13.36 10.20
CA ARG A 142 -6.42 13.43 10.67
C ARG A 142 -5.94 12.14 11.32
N HIS A 143 -6.28 10.99 10.73
CA HIS A 143 -5.96 9.68 11.28
C HIS A 143 -4.46 9.45 11.46
N SER A 144 -3.62 9.93 10.55
CA SER A 144 -2.16 9.84 10.65
C SER A 144 -1.61 10.59 11.88
N GLN A 145 -2.10 11.81 12.15
CA GLN A 145 -1.70 12.59 13.32
C GLN A 145 -2.15 11.94 14.62
N ARG A 146 -3.41 11.50 14.68
CA ARG A 146 -3.98 10.80 15.86
C ARG A 146 -3.18 9.53 16.18
N ARG A 147 -2.73 8.78 15.15
CA ARG A 147 -1.85 7.62 15.29
C ARG A 147 -0.50 8.00 15.86
N GLN A 148 0.16 9.06 15.34
CA GLN A 148 1.46 9.53 15.85
C GLN A 148 1.37 9.95 17.32
N GLN A 149 0.34 10.69 17.72
CA GLN A 149 0.11 11.08 19.11
C GLN A 149 -0.09 9.86 20.02
N THR A 150 -0.83 8.84 19.56
CA THR A 150 -1.01 7.59 20.30
C THR A 150 0.29 6.81 20.41
N ALA A 151 1.08 6.74 19.34
CA ALA A 151 2.39 6.10 19.33
C ALA A 151 3.37 6.81 20.26
N GLN A 152 3.38 8.14 20.30
CA GLN A 152 4.20 8.93 21.22
C GLN A 152 3.79 8.74 22.69
N ARG A 153 2.49 8.65 22.97
CA ARG A 153 1.99 8.32 24.32
C ARG A 153 2.33 6.91 24.75
N ASN A 154 2.36 5.97 23.79
CA ASN A 154 2.67 4.55 24.01
C ASN A 154 4.14 4.22 23.71
N SER A 155 5.01 5.21 23.55
CA SER A 155 6.41 5.07 23.10
C SER A 155 7.35 4.34 24.07
N ILE A 156 6.82 3.78 25.15
CA ILE A 156 7.53 2.79 25.96
C ILE A 156 7.65 1.42 25.27
N LEU A 157 6.88 1.18 24.19
CA LEU A 157 6.94 -0.05 23.38
C LEU A 157 7.02 0.29 21.90
N GLY A 158 8.21 0.72 21.45
CA GLY A 158 8.50 0.93 20.04
C GLY A 158 8.34 -0.34 19.24
N ALA A 159 7.33 -0.41 18.37
CA ALA A 159 7.27 -1.41 17.32
C ALA A 159 6.47 -0.87 16.12
N LEU A 160 7.14 -0.11 15.28
CA LEU A 160 6.84 -0.09 13.86
C LEU A 160 7.61 -1.26 13.24
N GLY A 161 7.09 -2.47 13.42
CA GLY A 161 7.63 -3.71 12.86
C GLY A 161 6.85 -4.12 11.64
N SER A 162 7.54 -4.24 10.55
CA SER A 162 7.14 -4.82 9.27
C SER A 162 6.39 -6.15 9.44
N ILE A 163 5.20 -6.26 8.83
CA ILE A 163 4.32 -7.43 9.00
C ILE A 163 4.84 -8.67 8.28
N LEU A 164 5.63 -8.50 7.23
CA LEU A 164 6.19 -9.63 6.47
C LEU A 164 7.45 -10.22 7.11
N SER A 165 8.25 -9.43 7.81
CA SER A 165 9.46 -9.89 8.50
C SER A 165 9.20 -10.45 9.90
N GLY A 166 8.04 -10.18 10.51
CA GLY A 166 7.73 -10.55 11.88
C GLY A 166 7.72 -12.07 12.18
N VAL A 167 7.40 -12.88 11.18
CA VAL A 167 7.34 -14.35 11.34
C VAL A 167 8.73 -14.96 11.45
N LEU A 168 9.70 -14.50 10.65
CA LEU A 168 11.06 -15.05 10.65
C LEU A 168 12.04 -14.23 11.50
N LEU A 169 11.87 -12.92 11.57
CA LEU A 169 12.87 -12.01 12.13
C LEU A 169 12.58 -11.55 13.57
N GLY A 170 11.32 -11.61 13.99
CA GLY A 170 10.91 -11.12 15.32
C GLY A 170 11.12 -9.63 15.54
N ASN A 171 10.91 -9.18 16.80
CA ASN A 171 10.99 -7.76 17.18
C ASN A 171 12.38 -7.33 17.70
N SER A 172 13.42 -8.13 17.54
CA SER A 172 14.78 -7.73 17.92
C SER A 172 15.30 -6.55 17.08
N GLY A 173 16.24 -5.77 17.61
CA GLY A 173 16.86 -4.66 16.87
C GLY A 173 17.49 -5.11 15.54
N LEU A 174 18.17 -6.27 15.56
CA LEU A 174 18.79 -6.86 14.37
C LEU A 174 17.74 -7.42 13.41
N GLY A 175 16.68 -8.10 13.90
CA GLY A 175 15.58 -8.57 13.07
C GLY A 175 14.88 -7.43 12.33
N ARG A 176 14.67 -6.28 12.99
CA ARG A 176 14.13 -5.07 12.36
C ARG A 176 15.09 -4.48 11.32
N ALA A 177 16.40 -4.39 11.62
CA ALA A 177 17.39 -3.87 10.68
C ALA A 177 17.48 -4.73 9.40
N ILE A 178 17.52 -6.05 9.54
CA ILE A 178 17.52 -7.01 8.41
C ILE A 178 16.20 -6.87 7.61
N GLY A 179 15.05 -6.80 8.30
CA GLY A 179 13.75 -6.59 7.66
C GLY A 179 13.67 -5.29 6.88
N GLN A 180 14.17 -4.19 7.44
CA GLN A 180 14.23 -2.88 6.76
C GLN A 180 15.19 -2.90 5.57
N GLY A 181 16.36 -3.54 5.71
CA GLY A 181 17.33 -3.66 4.63
C GLY A 181 16.80 -4.41 3.41
N ILE A 182 15.91 -5.40 3.63
CA ILE A 182 15.24 -6.17 2.56
C ILE A 182 14.01 -5.44 2.01
N GLN A 183 13.40 -4.55 2.81
CA GLN A 183 12.14 -3.86 2.46
C GLN A 183 12.35 -2.42 1.96
N GLN A 184 13.53 -1.97 1.63
CA GLN A 184 13.78 -0.58 1.17
C GLN A 184 12.93 -0.14 -0.04
N GLY A 185 12.16 -1.05 -0.65
CA GLY A 185 11.20 -0.77 -1.72
C GLY A 185 9.72 -0.72 -1.30
N SER A 186 9.35 -0.80 0.00
CA SER A 186 7.93 -0.87 0.39
C SER A 186 7.58 -0.24 1.74
N GLN A 187 8.36 0.72 2.23
CA GLN A 187 8.10 1.35 3.55
C GLN A 187 6.75 2.09 3.62
N LEU A 188 6.20 2.51 2.48
CA LEU A 188 4.91 3.22 2.42
C LEU A 188 3.68 2.31 2.43
N LEU A 189 3.85 0.99 2.21
CA LEU A 189 2.77 0.01 2.36
C LEU A 189 2.40 -0.27 3.83
N THR A 190 3.07 0.36 4.80
CA THR A 190 2.90 0.10 6.24
C THR A 190 2.05 1.12 7.00
N LEU A 191 1.31 1.98 6.30
CA LEU A 191 0.35 2.89 6.96
C LEU A 191 -0.88 2.11 7.44
N LYS A 192 -0.72 1.29 8.50
CA LYS A 192 -1.86 0.65 9.14
C LYS A 192 -2.62 1.63 10.01
N PHE A 193 -3.90 1.74 9.76
CA PHE A 193 -4.82 2.40 10.65
C PHE A 193 -5.43 1.40 11.65
N SER A 194 -5.92 1.90 12.77
CA SER A 194 -6.65 1.05 13.71
C SER A 194 -8.01 0.65 13.12
N ARG A 195 -8.59 -0.47 13.58
CA ARG A 195 -9.92 -0.90 13.14
C ARG A 195 -10.98 0.20 13.34
N SER A 196 -10.89 0.98 14.40
CA SER A 196 -11.81 2.10 14.65
C SER A 196 -11.64 3.23 13.64
N GLN A 197 -10.40 3.54 13.23
CA GLN A 197 -10.12 4.56 12.22
C GLN A 197 -10.60 4.10 10.84
N GLU A 198 -10.49 2.81 10.51
CA GLU A 198 -11.05 2.24 9.28
C GLU A 198 -12.57 2.35 9.21
N LEU A 199 -13.25 2.00 10.32
CA LEU A 199 -14.71 2.11 10.39
C LEU A 199 -15.18 3.58 10.34
N GLU A 200 -14.43 4.50 10.94
CA GLU A 200 -14.67 5.95 10.85
C GLU A 200 -14.49 6.44 9.40
N ALA A 201 -13.41 6.00 8.71
CA ALA A 201 -13.16 6.34 7.32
C ALA A 201 -14.23 5.79 6.37
N ASP A 202 -14.70 4.55 6.58
CA ASP A 202 -15.82 3.98 5.84
C ASP A 202 -17.11 4.79 6.03
N GLN A 203 -17.42 5.16 7.27
CA GLN A 203 -18.62 5.93 7.57
C GLN A 203 -18.59 7.32 6.91
N LEU A 204 -17.47 8.03 7.04
CA LEU A 204 -17.30 9.35 6.45
C LEU A 204 -17.27 9.26 4.90
N GLY A 205 -16.51 8.32 4.34
CA GLY A 205 -16.45 8.11 2.89
C GLY A 205 -17.83 7.81 2.29
N GLN A 206 -18.65 7.01 2.96
CA GLN A 206 -20.01 6.71 2.54
C GLN A 206 -20.94 7.93 2.63
N GLN A 207 -20.76 8.80 3.64
CA GLN A 207 -21.45 10.08 3.71
C GLN A 207 -21.03 11.01 2.56
N TYR A 208 -19.74 11.03 2.20
CA TYR A 208 -19.24 11.82 1.06
C TYR A 208 -19.84 11.35 -0.25
N LEU A 209 -19.91 10.01 -0.47
CA LEU A 209 -20.62 9.42 -1.61
C LEU A 209 -22.06 9.94 -1.71
N THR A 210 -22.83 9.83 -0.62
CA THR A 210 -24.25 10.23 -0.57
C THR A 210 -24.40 11.73 -0.87
N ARG A 211 -23.56 12.59 -0.28
CA ARG A 211 -23.59 14.04 -0.53
C ARG A 211 -23.24 14.40 -1.97
N ALA A 212 -22.36 13.62 -2.61
CA ALA A 212 -22.01 13.80 -4.03
C ALA A 212 -23.04 13.19 -4.99
N GLY A 213 -24.13 12.56 -4.47
CA GLY A 213 -25.19 11.95 -5.26
C GLY A 213 -24.86 10.53 -5.78
N TYR A 214 -23.75 9.93 -5.34
CA TYR A 214 -23.42 8.55 -5.67
C TYR A 214 -24.19 7.54 -4.82
N ASP A 215 -24.31 6.32 -5.37
CA ASP A 215 -24.89 5.18 -4.66
C ASP A 215 -23.97 4.75 -3.50
N PRO A 216 -24.43 4.87 -2.23
CA PRO A 216 -23.61 4.49 -1.08
C PRO A 216 -23.35 2.97 -0.98
N HIS A 217 -24.09 2.10 -1.72
CA HIS A 217 -23.80 0.67 -1.82
C HIS A 217 -22.46 0.39 -2.51
N ALA A 218 -21.94 1.33 -3.29
CA ALA A 218 -20.66 1.20 -3.97
C ALA A 218 -19.49 0.92 -3.02
N MET A 219 -19.53 1.39 -1.78
CA MET A 219 -18.54 1.03 -0.75
C MET A 219 -18.58 -0.48 -0.45
N ALA A 220 -19.75 -1.06 -0.31
CA ALA A 220 -19.90 -2.49 -0.02
C ALA A 220 -19.49 -3.36 -1.21
N THR A 221 -19.88 -2.99 -2.45
CA THR A 221 -19.51 -3.73 -3.67
C THR A 221 -18.00 -3.70 -3.93
N LEU A 222 -17.35 -2.57 -3.71
CA LEU A 222 -15.90 -2.43 -3.77
C LEU A 222 -15.19 -3.35 -2.77
N LEU A 223 -15.59 -3.31 -1.49
CA LEU A 223 -15.01 -4.17 -0.46
C LEU A 223 -15.19 -5.66 -0.80
N ALA A 224 -16.34 -6.02 -1.37
CA ALA A 224 -16.61 -7.38 -1.84
C ALA A 224 -15.70 -7.77 -3.03
N SER A 225 -15.49 -6.86 -4.00
CA SER A 225 -14.58 -7.08 -5.14
C SER A 225 -13.12 -7.26 -4.67
N LEU A 226 -12.68 -6.48 -3.70
CA LEU A 226 -11.36 -6.62 -3.08
C LEU A 226 -11.21 -7.97 -2.35
N ALA A 227 -12.22 -8.38 -1.58
CA ALA A 227 -12.20 -9.68 -0.90
C ALA A 227 -12.18 -10.84 -1.91
N ALA A 228 -12.95 -10.76 -2.99
CA ALA A 228 -12.97 -11.76 -4.06
C ALA A 228 -11.63 -11.84 -4.81
N GLN A 229 -11.01 -10.69 -5.12
CA GLN A 229 -9.68 -10.64 -5.75
C GLN A 229 -8.62 -11.27 -4.85
N ASN A 230 -8.64 -10.96 -3.55
CA ASN A 230 -7.71 -11.53 -2.58
C ASN A 230 -7.83 -13.07 -2.51
N SER A 231 -9.06 -13.59 -2.51
CA SER A 231 -9.32 -15.03 -2.50
C SER A 231 -8.83 -15.69 -3.78
N LEU A 232 -9.07 -15.06 -4.93
CA LEU A 232 -8.60 -15.53 -6.23
C LEU A 232 -7.06 -15.56 -6.30
N ASP A 233 -6.39 -14.51 -5.86
CA ASP A 233 -4.93 -14.44 -5.85
C ASP A 233 -4.33 -15.53 -4.95
N ALA A 234 -4.92 -15.76 -3.78
CA ALA A 234 -4.50 -16.84 -2.88
C ALA A 234 -4.65 -18.22 -3.55
N GLN A 235 -5.78 -18.48 -4.19
CA GLN A 235 -6.05 -19.72 -4.90
C GLN A 235 -5.06 -19.95 -6.05
N LEU A 236 -4.86 -18.94 -6.91
CA LEU A 236 -4.00 -19.05 -8.08
C LEU A 236 -2.50 -19.19 -7.72
N GLN A 237 -2.09 -18.67 -6.57
CA GLN A 237 -0.74 -18.75 -6.07
C GLN A 237 -0.51 -19.93 -5.13
N GLY A 238 -1.50 -20.80 -4.93
CA GLY A 238 -1.41 -21.94 -4.00
C GLY A 238 -1.14 -21.55 -2.55
N ARG A 239 -1.57 -20.33 -2.16
CA ARG A 239 -1.38 -19.79 -0.81
C ARG A 239 -2.56 -20.16 0.09
N ASN A 240 -2.28 -20.38 1.39
CA ASN A 240 -3.32 -20.35 2.40
C ASN A 240 -3.88 -18.92 2.50
N SER A 241 -5.20 -18.78 2.63
CA SER A 241 -5.94 -17.50 2.69
C SER A 241 -5.52 -16.57 3.85
N GLY A 242 -4.58 -16.98 4.69
CA GLY A 242 -4.06 -16.18 5.81
C GLY A 242 -2.94 -15.20 5.47
N GLN A 243 -2.40 -15.19 4.24
CA GLN A 243 -1.43 -14.18 3.82
C GLN A 243 -2.16 -12.96 3.26
N VAL A 244 -2.03 -11.86 3.97
CA VAL A 244 -2.77 -10.62 3.74
C VAL A 244 -2.24 -9.89 2.50
N PRO A 245 -3.07 -9.59 1.49
CA PRO A 245 -2.67 -8.78 0.33
C PRO A 245 -2.32 -7.34 0.72
N ALA A 246 -1.67 -6.60 -0.19
CA ALA A 246 -1.21 -5.24 0.07
C ALA A 246 -2.33 -4.31 0.58
N TRP A 247 -3.49 -4.29 -0.06
CA TRP A 247 -4.66 -3.53 0.40
C TRP A 247 -5.08 -3.92 1.82
N ALA A 248 -5.30 -5.21 2.08
CA ALA A 248 -5.76 -5.68 3.40
C ALA A 248 -4.67 -5.56 4.48
N SER A 249 -3.41 -5.32 4.11
CA SER A 249 -2.33 -5.03 5.07
C SER A 249 -2.40 -3.60 5.59
N THR A 250 -2.82 -2.65 4.76
CA THR A 250 -3.05 -1.25 5.12
C THR A 250 -4.45 -1.01 5.67
N HIS A 251 -5.46 -1.70 5.11
CA HIS A 251 -6.89 -1.60 5.44
C HIS A 251 -7.44 -2.97 5.86
N PRO A 252 -7.26 -3.38 7.12
CA PRO A 252 -7.59 -4.73 7.56
C PRO A 252 -9.07 -5.05 7.44
N ASP A 253 -9.34 -6.33 7.18
CA ASP A 253 -10.64 -6.99 7.28
C ASP A 253 -11.73 -6.43 6.35
N PRO A 254 -11.51 -6.38 5.02
CA PRO A 254 -12.50 -5.87 4.09
C PRO A 254 -13.82 -6.66 4.15
N ALA A 255 -13.78 -7.97 4.40
CA ALA A 255 -14.97 -8.82 4.41
C ALA A 255 -15.94 -8.45 5.56
N SER A 256 -15.44 -8.19 6.76
CA SER A 256 -16.29 -7.76 7.89
C SER A 256 -16.88 -6.36 7.69
N ARG A 257 -16.21 -5.52 6.91
CA ARG A 257 -16.64 -4.15 6.61
C ARG A 257 -17.79 -4.10 5.58
N VAL A 258 -17.94 -5.13 4.72
CA VAL A 258 -19.02 -5.22 3.74
C VAL A 258 -20.41 -5.14 4.39
N ALA A 259 -20.64 -5.94 5.43
CA ALA A 259 -21.94 -5.97 6.13
C ALA A 259 -22.29 -4.61 6.73
N ALA A 260 -21.33 -3.95 7.39
CA ALA A 260 -21.51 -2.63 7.97
C ALA A 260 -21.78 -1.55 6.90
N ALA A 261 -21.06 -1.59 5.77
CA ALA A 261 -21.28 -0.67 4.66
C ALA A 261 -22.66 -0.86 4.02
N THR A 262 -23.11 -2.12 3.83
CA THR A 262 -24.45 -2.43 3.31
C THR A 262 -25.54 -1.94 4.25
N GLN A 263 -25.38 -2.17 5.56
CA GLN A 263 -26.37 -1.71 6.56
C GLN A 263 -26.47 -0.20 6.56
N ARG A 264 -25.35 0.54 6.51
CA ARG A 264 -25.35 2.01 6.48
C ARG A 264 -25.97 2.56 5.20
N ALA A 265 -25.77 1.92 4.04
CA ALA A 265 -26.40 2.32 2.78
C ALA A 265 -27.93 2.24 2.85
N GLY A 266 -28.47 1.24 3.55
CA GLY A 266 -29.89 1.05 3.77
C GLY A 266 -30.68 0.93 2.47
N ARG A 267 -31.64 1.84 2.23
CA ARG A 267 -32.43 1.92 0.99
C ARG A 267 -32.05 3.11 0.11
N THR A 268 -30.97 3.80 0.44
CA THR A 268 -30.51 4.95 -0.34
C THR A 268 -29.96 4.46 -1.67
N ALA A 269 -30.43 5.06 -2.75
CA ALA A 269 -29.92 4.83 -4.10
C ALA A 269 -29.23 6.09 -4.62
N GLY A 270 -28.34 5.95 -5.59
CA GLY A 270 -27.62 7.05 -6.18
C GLY A 270 -27.04 6.69 -7.55
N MET A 271 -26.26 7.62 -8.10
CA MET A 271 -25.60 7.42 -9.40
C MET A 271 -24.47 6.39 -9.26
N THR A 272 -24.38 5.48 -10.21
CA THR A 272 -23.21 4.59 -10.35
C THR A 272 -22.30 5.02 -11.49
N ASN A 273 -22.82 5.68 -12.51
CA ASN A 273 -22.11 6.11 -13.73
C ASN A 273 -21.26 4.98 -14.35
N ARG A 274 -21.81 3.75 -14.35
CA ARG A 274 -21.08 2.54 -14.73
C ARG A 274 -20.55 2.60 -16.16
N ASP A 275 -21.37 2.93 -17.13
CA ASP A 275 -20.98 2.90 -18.54
C ASP A 275 -19.98 4.01 -18.89
N THR A 276 -20.10 5.17 -18.27
CA THR A 276 -19.11 6.24 -18.36
C THR A 276 -17.76 5.79 -17.81
N PHE A 277 -17.76 5.22 -16.60
CA PHE A 277 -16.56 4.70 -15.97
C PHE A 277 -15.86 3.67 -16.84
N LEU A 278 -16.58 2.65 -17.31
CA LEU A 278 -16.02 1.60 -18.15
C LEU A 278 -15.40 2.17 -19.43
N THR A 279 -16.08 3.13 -20.08
CA THR A 279 -15.52 3.82 -21.25
C THR A 279 -14.25 4.60 -20.94
N ARG A 280 -14.14 5.20 -19.73
CA ARG A 280 -12.97 5.98 -19.32
C ARG A 280 -11.75 5.13 -18.99
N ILE A 281 -11.97 3.90 -18.50
CA ILE A 281 -10.87 2.99 -18.16
C ILE A 281 -10.49 2.04 -19.29
N ASP A 282 -11.17 2.09 -20.42
CA ASP A 282 -10.81 1.30 -21.60
C ASP A 282 -9.38 1.59 -22.03
N GLY A 283 -8.61 0.56 -22.36
CA GLY A 283 -7.18 0.67 -22.65
C GLY A 283 -6.25 0.86 -21.43
N LEU A 284 -6.79 0.90 -20.20
CA LEU A 284 -5.96 1.03 -18.99
C LEU A 284 -5.04 -0.19 -18.84
N LEU A 285 -3.74 0.07 -18.69
CA LEU A 285 -2.74 -0.98 -18.43
C LEU A 285 -3.15 -1.81 -17.20
N TYR A 286 -3.16 -3.15 -17.31
CA TYR A 286 -3.58 -4.08 -16.27
C TYR A 286 -2.53 -5.16 -16.02
N GLY A 287 -2.21 -5.44 -14.76
CA GLY A 287 -1.08 -6.30 -14.40
C GLY A 287 0.26 -5.56 -14.46
N ASP A 288 1.35 -6.28 -14.65
CA ASP A 288 2.68 -5.69 -14.65
C ASP A 288 2.96 -4.83 -15.90
N ASP A 289 3.71 -3.75 -15.70
CA ASP A 289 4.28 -2.94 -16.78
C ASP A 289 5.61 -3.59 -17.23
N PRO A 290 5.79 -3.95 -18.53
CA PRO A 290 7.03 -4.50 -19.02
C PRO A 290 8.28 -3.66 -18.69
N LYS A 291 8.14 -2.34 -18.55
CA LYS A 291 9.23 -1.45 -18.12
C LYS A 291 9.69 -1.70 -16.68
N GLN A 292 8.87 -2.32 -15.88
CA GLN A 292 9.18 -2.71 -14.48
C GLN A 292 9.43 -4.24 -14.36
N GLY A 293 9.35 -4.96 -15.48
CA GLY A 293 9.35 -6.42 -15.51
C GLY A 293 7.98 -7.03 -15.34
N VAL A 294 7.82 -8.30 -15.72
CA VAL A 294 6.54 -9.02 -15.74
C VAL A 294 6.68 -10.36 -15.03
N ILE A 295 5.68 -10.67 -14.19
CA ILE A 295 5.53 -11.97 -13.55
C ILE A 295 4.57 -12.83 -14.39
N GLU A 296 5.05 -13.99 -14.83
CA GLU A 296 4.28 -15.03 -15.53
C GLU A 296 4.37 -16.34 -14.75
N GLY A 297 3.37 -16.62 -13.92
CA GLY A 297 3.41 -17.76 -13.02
C GLY A 297 4.57 -17.65 -12.03
N GLN A 298 5.52 -18.59 -12.08
CA GLN A 298 6.73 -18.58 -11.26
C GLN A 298 7.92 -17.85 -11.92
N ARG A 299 7.76 -17.35 -13.13
CA ARG A 299 8.84 -16.72 -13.90
C ARG A 299 8.72 -15.20 -13.81
N PHE A 300 9.82 -14.51 -13.56
CA PHE A 300 10.00 -13.08 -13.72
C PHE A 300 10.83 -12.80 -14.96
N ILE A 301 10.40 -11.83 -15.77
CA ILE A 301 11.10 -11.37 -16.99
C ILE A 301 11.14 -9.84 -16.95
N HIS A 302 12.33 -9.28 -17.18
CA HIS A 302 12.48 -7.84 -17.35
C HIS A 302 13.09 -7.54 -18.71
N PRO A 303 12.28 -7.06 -19.68
CA PRO A 303 12.76 -6.82 -21.07
C PRO A 303 13.93 -5.84 -21.14
N ASP A 304 13.82 -4.68 -20.51
CA ASP A 304 14.83 -3.60 -20.58
C ASP A 304 16.14 -3.98 -19.88
N LEU A 305 16.07 -4.72 -18.77
CA LEU A 305 17.24 -5.22 -18.06
C LEU A 305 17.80 -6.52 -18.67
N GLN A 306 17.10 -7.11 -19.62
CA GLN A 306 17.42 -8.35 -20.32
C GLN A 306 17.71 -9.52 -19.37
N LEU A 307 16.91 -9.67 -18.32
CA LEU A 307 17.06 -10.75 -17.34
C LEU A 307 15.75 -11.52 -17.11
N ALA A 308 15.91 -12.78 -16.73
CA ALA A 308 14.81 -13.60 -16.23
C ALA A 308 15.30 -14.54 -15.14
N PHE A 309 14.38 -14.89 -14.22
CA PHE A 309 14.59 -15.96 -13.24
C PHE A 309 13.26 -16.65 -12.91
N THR A 310 13.32 -17.76 -12.20
CA THR A 310 12.16 -18.54 -11.76
C THR A 310 12.16 -18.67 -10.23
N ALA A 311 11.10 -18.26 -9.60
CA ALA A 311 10.91 -18.43 -8.16
C ALA A 311 10.71 -19.91 -7.80
N PRO A 312 11.09 -20.36 -6.59
CA PRO A 312 10.87 -21.75 -6.17
C PRO A 312 9.38 -22.06 -6.04
N ASN A 313 9.02 -23.33 -6.17
CA ASN A 313 7.65 -23.79 -5.94
C ASN A 313 7.19 -23.44 -4.51
N GLY A 314 5.94 -23.01 -4.37
CA GLY A 314 5.37 -22.55 -3.10
C GLY A 314 5.75 -21.14 -2.68
N PHE A 315 6.49 -20.41 -3.55
CA PHE A 315 6.73 -18.99 -3.38
C PHE A 315 5.91 -18.19 -4.40
N TYR A 316 5.50 -16.99 -4.01
CA TYR A 316 4.88 -16.02 -4.91
C TYR A 316 5.74 -14.76 -5.00
N MET A 317 5.60 -14.05 -6.09
CA MET A 317 6.33 -12.82 -6.35
C MET A 317 5.41 -11.60 -6.30
N VAL A 318 5.98 -10.47 -5.88
CA VAL A 318 5.36 -9.14 -5.98
C VAL A 318 6.34 -8.25 -6.71
N ASN A 319 5.89 -7.70 -7.84
CA ASN A 319 6.71 -6.81 -8.64
C ASN A 319 6.57 -5.38 -8.14
N GLY A 320 7.67 -4.78 -7.73
CA GLY A 320 7.80 -3.37 -7.40
C GLY A 320 8.72 -2.67 -8.41
N THR A 321 8.77 -1.36 -8.36
CA THR A 321 9.53 -0.55 -9.32
C THR A 321 11.05 -0.63 -9.15
N SER A 322 11.51 -0.90 -7.93
CA SER A 322 12.94 -0.97 -7.58
C SER A 322 13.40 -2.36 -7.16
N ALA A 323 12.45 -3.28 -6.93
CA ALA A 323 12.75 -4.62 -6.45
C ALA A 323 11.61 -5.60 -6.73
N VAL A 324 11.95 -6.88 -6.89
CA VAL A 324 10.99 -7.97 -6.94
C VAL A 324 11.08 -8.74 -5.63
N SER A 325 9.98 -8.79 -4.89
CA SER A 325 9.90 -9.56 -3.64
C SER A 325 9.42 -10.98 -3.92
N ILE A 326 10.06 -11.97 -3.32
CA ILE A 326 9.74 -13.39 -3.42
C ILE A 326 9.41 -13.88 -2.01
N ASN A 327 8.19 -14.34 -1.79
CA ASN A 327 7.66 -14.64 -0.46
C ASN A 327 7.10 -16.06 -0.39
N GLY A 328 7.41 -16.77 0.69
CA GLY A 328 6.91 -18.11 0.98
C GLY A 328 7.01 -18.46 2.47
N GLN A 329 6.47 -19.62 2.87
CA GLN A 329 6.48 -20.04 4.27
C GLN A 329 7.90 -20.34 4.78
N ASN A 330 8.80 -20.78 3.91
CA ASN A 330 10.15 -21.22 4.25
C ASN A 330 11.23 -20.15 4.07
N GLY A 331 10.86 -18.93 3.70
CA GLY A 331 11.79 -17.84 3.49
C GLY A 331 11.20 -16.69 2.71
N GLN A 332 12.00 -15.67 2.61
CA GLN A 332 11.73 -14.47 1.81
C GLN A 332 13.00 -14.08 1.06
N ALA A 333 12.85 -13.56 -0.14
CA ALA A 333 13.95 -12.99 -0.90
C ALA A 333 13.51 -11.74 -1.65
N GLN A 334 14.48 -10.94 -2.06
CA GLN A 334 14.25 -9.78 -2.90
C GLN A 334 15.35 -9.69 -3.96
N LEU A 335 14.98 -9.53 -5.23
CA LEU A 335 15.91 -9.13 -6.29
C LEU A 335 15.94 -7.61 -6.36
N THR A 336 17.13 -7.04 -6.31
CA THR A 336 17.34 -5.60 -6.42
C THR A 336 18.73 -5.31 -6.98
N LEU A 337 19.09 -4.04 -7.05
CA LEU A 337 20.40 -3.57 -7.48
C LEU A 337 21.02 -2.62 -6.44
N ALA A 338 22.34 -2.51 -6.47
CA ALA A 338 23.09 -1.50 -5.74
C ALA A 338 24.19 -0.92 -6.65
N ARG A 339 24.89 0.10 -6.16
CA ARG A 339 26.04 0.63 -6.90
C ARG A 339 27.10 -0.48 -7.04
N TYR A 340 27.57 -0.73 -8.27
CA TYR A 340 28.57 -1.72 -8.58
C TYR A 340 29.87 -1.07 -9.05
N GLY A 341 30.98 -1.43 -8.40
CA GLY A 341 32.31 -0.88 -8.68
C GLY A 341 33.27 -1.88 -9.33
N GLY A 342 32.74 -2.94 -10.01
CA GLY A 342 33.55 -3.91 -10.74
C GLY A 342 34.14 -5.05 -9.87
N SER A 343 33.71 -5.18 -8.60
CA SER A 343 34.09 -6.31 -7.73
C SER A 343 32.86 -6.88 -7.05
N LEU A 344 32.50 -8.13 -7.38
CA LEU A 344 31.39 -8.84 -6.72
C LEU A 344 31.63 -9.04 -5.21
N GLU A 345 32.87 -9.21 -4.81
CA GLU A 345 33.22 -9.39 -3.40
C GLU A 345 32.92 -8.13 -2.59
N ASN A 346 33.45 -6.98 -3.02
CA ASN A 346 33.18 -5.70 -2.36
C ASN A 346 31.67 -5.38 -2.39
N TYR A 347 31.01 -5.64 -3.52
CA TYR A 347 29.57 -5.44 -3.69
C TYR A 347 28.76 -6.22 -2.65
N ILE A 348 29.10 -7.50 -2.42
CA ILE A 348 28.40 -8.34 -1.45
C ILE A 348 28.63 -7.82 -0.04
N TYR A 349 29.85 -7.44 0.32
CA TYR A 349 30.13 -6.85 1.63
C TYR A 349 29.37 -5.53 1.85
N ASP A 350 29.30 -4.67 0.84
CA ASP A 350 28.53 -3.42 0.91
C ASP A 350 27.03 -3.67 1.12
N VAL A 351 26.48 -4.72 0.46
CA VAL A 351 25.08 -5.13 0.66
C VAL A 351 24.86 -5.63 2.09
N PHE A 352 25.75 -6.45 2.63
CA PHE A 352 25.65 -6.90 4.02
C PHE A 352 25.77 -5.76 5.03
N GLN A 353 26.63 -4.77 4.78
CA GLN A 353 26.73 -3.56 5.62
C GLN A 353 25.42 -2.77 5.63
N LYS A 354 24.77 -2.62 4.45
CA LYS A 354 23.48 -1.95 4.35
C LYS A 354 22.38 -2.71 5.08
N ILE A 355 22.36 -4.04 4.97
CA ILE A 355 21.39 -4.89 5.68
C ILE A 355 21.59 -4.81 7.20
N ALA A 356 22.83 -4.82 7.68
CA ALA A 356 23.16 -4.76 9.10
C ALA A 356 22.83 -3.40 9.74
N GLY A 357 22.87 -2.31 8.97
CA GLY A 357 22.69 -0.95 9.50
C GLY A 357 23.73 -0.59 10.57
N GLN A 358 23.37 0.32 11.49
CA GLN A 358 24.28 0.77 12.56
C GLN A 358 24.52 -0.29 13.66
N ASN A 359 23.76 -1.38 13.70
CA ASN A 359 23.85 -2.45 14.72
C ASN A 359 24.70 -3.63 14.28
N ALA A 360 25.76 -3.41 13.61
CA ALA A 360 26.63 -4.25 12.82
C ALA A 360 27.24 -5.49 13.52
N GLN A 361 26.45 -6.55 13.71
CA GLN A 361 27.01 -7.88 13.99
C GLN A 361 26.67 -8.94 12.92
N LEU A 362 26.30 -8.53 11.71
CA LEU A 362 26.07 -9.44 10.61
C LEU A 362 27.41 -9.71 9.89
N ARG A 363 28.07 -10.81 10.23
CA ARG A 363 29.36 -11.19 9.62
C ARG A 363 29.12 -12.26 8.55
N PRO A 364 29.31 -11.95 7.27
CA PRO A 364 29.19 -12.94 6.21
C PRO A 364 30.38 -13.91 6.24
N SER A 365 30.15 -15.11 5.73
CA SER A 365 31.21 -16.05 5.34
C SER A 365 32.12 -15.44 4.27
N ALA A 366 33.26 -16.07 4.00
CA ALA A 366 34.06 -15.74 2.83
C ALA A 366 33.20 -15.81 1.55
N VAL A 367 33.36 -14.83 0.66
CA VAL A 367 32.62 -14.77 -0.61
C VAL A 367 33.07 -15.91 -1.51
N GLN A 368 32.10 -16.69 -1.97
CA GLN A 368 32.33 -17.78 -2.93
C GLN A 368 31.97 -17.31 -4.33
N ARG A 369 32.88 -17.52 -5.28
CA ARG A 369 32.68 -17.20 -6.71
C ARG A 369 32.12 -18.39 -7.45
N THR A 370 31.25 -18.12 -8.42
CA THR A 370 30.63 -19.13 -9.29
C THR A 370 30.25 -18.51 -10.64
N THR A 371 29.65 -19.31 -11.49
CA THR A 371 29.06 -18.87 -12.76
C THR A 371 27.67 -19.47 -12.90
N VAL A 372 26.69 -18.64 -13.23
CA VAL A 372 25.29 -19.06 -13.43
C VAL A 372 24.87 -18.69 -14.85
N ASN A 373 24.56 -19.69 -15.66
CA ASN A 373 24.14 -19.52 -17.07
C ASN A 373 25.04 -18.54 -17.85
N GLY A 374 26.38 -18.68 -17.68
CA GLY A 374 27.37 -17.82 -18.30
C GLY A 374 27.55 -16.44 -17.70
N ILE A 375 26.88 -16.13 -16.60
CA ILE A 375 26.97 -14.86 -15.87
C ILE A 375 27.94 -15.05 -14.70
N PRO A 376 29.03 -14.27 -14.56
CA PRO A 376 29.87 -14.30 -13.38
C PRO A 376 29.02 -13.97 -12.15
N ALA A 377 29.15 -14.75 -11.11
CA ALA A 377 28.35 -14.62 -9.91
C ALA A 377 29.17 -14.89 -8.64
N ALA A 378 28.71 -14.41 -7.52
CA ALA A 378 29.29 -14.70 -6.22
C ALA A 378 28.23 -14.63 -5.12
N TYR A 379 28.49 -15.29 -4.00
CA TYR A 379 27.57 -15.29 -2.87
C TYR A 379 28.29 -15.41 -1.53
N ALA A 380 27.62 -14.95 -0.48
CA ALA A 380 28.00 -15.21 0.90
C ALA A 380 26.73 -15.35 1.76
N THR A 381 26.87 -16.00 2.90
CA THR A 381 25.78 -16.18 3.87
C THR A 381 26.27 -15.77 5.26
N ALA A 382 25.43 -15.03 5.97
CA ALA A 382 25.64 -14.68 7.37
C ALA A 382 24.55 -15.28 8.24
N ARG A 383 24.91 -15.74 9.42
CA ARG A 383 23.93 -16.17 10.43
C ARG A 383 23.65 -15.05 11.40
N ALA A 384 22.38 -14.82 11.68
CA ALA A 384 21.92 -13.78 12.58
C ALA A 384 20.98 -14.34 13.65
N ASN A 385 21.09 -13.83 14.88
CA ASN A 385 20.13 -14.08 15.95
C ASN A 385 19.04 -13.02 15.90
N THR A 386 17.80 -13.45 15.81
CA THR A 386 16.62 -12.59 15.82
C THR A 386 15.76 -12.87 17.07
N GLY A 387 14.75 -12.05 17.31
CA GLY A 387 13.81 -12.29 18.43
C GLY A 387 13.04 -13.61 18.32
N ASN A 388 12.96 -14.20 17.12
CA ASN A 388 12.24 -15.45 16.85
C ASN A 388 13.17 -16.64 16.53
N GLY A 389 14.47 -16.52 16.81
CA GLY A 389 15.45 -17.58 16.57
C GLY A 389 16.55 -17.16 15.59
N GLN A 390 17.31 -18.16 15.14
CA GLN A 390 18.40 -17.94 14.19
C GLN A 390 17.90 -17.97 12.75
N VAL A 391 18.45 -17.07 11.94
CA VAL A 391 18.18 -16.99 10.50
C VAL A 391 19.49 -16.97 9.72
N ASP A 392 19.45 -17.49 8.49
CA ASP A 392 20.50 -17.32 7.50
C ASP A 392 20.11 -16.21 6.53
N VAL A 393 21.01 -15.24 6.35
CA VAL A 393 20.88 -14.15 5.37
C VAL A 393 21.88 -14.42 4.27
N THR A 394 21.39 -14.65 3.04
CA THR A 394 22.23 -14.93 1.86
C THR A 394 22.15 -13.73 0.90
N VAL A 395 23.30 -13.25 0.46
CA VAL A 395 23.42 -12.32 -0.67
C VAL A 395 24.02 -13.10 -1.83
N PHE A 396 23.29 -13.18 -2.96
CA PHE A 396 23.72 -13.84 -4.19
C PHE A 396 23.71 -12.81 -5.32
N ALA A 397 24.90 -12.45 -5.83
CA ALA A 397 25.10 -11.37 -6.78
C ALA A 397 25.56 -11.88 -8.16
N TYR A 398 25.15 -11.18 -9.22
CA TYR A 398 25.43 -11.49 -10.62
C TYR A 398 25.97 -10.25 -11.32
N GLU A 399 27.11 -10.38 -12.03
CA GLU A 399 27.69 -9.32 -12.84
C GLU A 399 27.09 -9.33 -14.24
N PHE A 400 26.17 -8.42 -14.51
CA PHE A 400 25.54 -8.27 -15.82
C PHE A 400 26.35 -7.39 -16.79
N ALA A 401 27.11 -6.43 -16.27
CA ALA A 401 28.04 -5.60 -17.01
C ALA A 401 29.15 -5.09 -16.06
N ARG A 402 30.19 -4.47 -16.62
CA ARG A 402 31.31 -3.92 -15.82
C ARG A 402 30.89 -2.91 -14.76
N ASP A 403 29.73 -2.24 -14.98
CA ASP A 403 29.15 -1.21 -14.13
C ASP A 403 27.81 -1.62 -13.52
N ARG A 404 27.38 -2.87 -13.73
CA ARG A 404 26.03 -3.32 -13.37
C ARG A 404 26.03 -4.71 -12.76
N ALA A 405 25.53 -4.79 -11.56
CA ALA A 405 25.24 -6.05 -10.87
C ALA A 405 23.84 -6.05 -10.27
N TYR A 406 23.22 -7.22 -10.24
CA TYR A 406 21.96 -7.47 -9.54
C TYR A 406 22.21 -8.50 -8.45
N HIS A 407 21.43 -8.44 -7.39
CA HIS A 407 21.56 -9.43 -6.33
C HIS A 407 20.22 -9.82 -5.75
N PHE A 408 20.15 -11.07 -5.32
CA PHE A 408 19.17 -11.52 -4.36
C PHE A 408 19.72 -11.32 -2.95
N GLN A 409 18.86 -10.76 -2.08
CA GLN A 409 19.02 -10.87 -0.64
C GLN A 409 17.91 -11.79 -0.12
N ALA A 410 18.28 -12.87 0.55
CA ALA A 410 17.35 -13.90 0.97
C ALA A 410 17.48 -14.15 2.46
N ILE A 411 16.34 -14.41 3.14
CA ILE A 411 16.28 -14.79 4.55
C ILE A 411 15.55 -16.10 4.67
N THR A 412 16.12 -17.01 5.44
CA THR A 412 15.53 -18.31 5.77
C THR A 412 15.74 -18.62 7.24
N ALA A 413 15.01 -19.57 7.80
CA ALA A 413 15.40 -20.17 9.06
C ALA A 413 16.82 -20.76 8.95
N ALA A 414 17.58 -20.76 10.04
CA ALA A 414 18.95 -21.25 10.05
C ALA A 414 19.07 -22.68 9.49
N GLY A 415 20.04 -22.89 8.60
CA GLY A 415 20.26 -24.18 7.91
C GLY A 415 19.30 -24.45 6.73
N ARG A 416 18.43 -23.49 6.37
CA ARG A 416 17.46 -23.63 5.27
C ARG A 416 17.79 -22.77 4.04
N SER A 417 18.96 -22.16 3.94
CA SER A 417 19.37 -21.29 2.82
C SER A 417 19.23 -21.95 1.45
N GLY A 418 19.35 -23.28 1.36
CA GLY A 418 19.20 -24.06 0.14
C GLY A 418 17.84 -23.99 -0.55
N VAL A 419 16.78 -23.51 0.11
CA VAL A 419 15.43 -23.38 -0.46
C VAL A 419 15.41 -22.48 -1.71
N PHE A 420 16.34 -21.53 -1.82
CA PHE A 420 16.46 -20.62 -2.94
C PHE A 420 17.49 -21.03 -4.00
N ASN A 421 18.19 -22.18 -3.88
CA ASN A 421 19.25 -22.57 -4.81
C ASN A 421 18.76 -22.72 -6.25
N SER A 422 17.56 -23.30 -6.45
CA SER A 422 16.95 -23.39 -7.79
C SER A 422 16.70 -22.03 -8.42
N MET A 423 16.24 -21.06 -7.61
CA MET A 423 16.03 -19.70 -8.05
C MET A 423 17.34 -19.01 -8.40
N PHE A 424 18.36 -19.10 -7.54
CA PHE A 424 19.67 -18.53 -7.80
C PHE A 424 20.30 -19.10 -9.07
N GLY A 425 20.17 -20.41 -9.30
CA GLY A 425 20.64 -21.08 -10.50
C GLY A 425 19.83 -20.79 -11.76
N SER A 426 18.64 -20.24 -11.65
CA SER A 426 17.76 -19.94 -12.77
C SER A 426 17.98 -18.56 -13.41
N MET A 427 18.75 -17.67 -12.77
CA MET A 427 19.06 -16.34 -13.31
C MET A 427 19.75 -16.45 -14.65
N ARG A 428 19.24 -15.77 -15.66
CA ARG A 428 19.81 -15.78 -17.01
C ARG A 428 19.60 -14.46 -17.74
N ARG A 429 20.38 -14.25 -18.77
CA ARG A 429 20.08 -13.22 -19.77
C ARG A 429 18.94 -13.70 -20.67
N ILE A 430 18.15 -12.77 -21.16
CA ILE A 430 17.16 -13.03 -22.21
C ILE A 430 17.63 -12.39 -23.51
N THR A 431 17.22 -12.97 -24.64
CA THR A 431 17.50 -12.43 -25.95
C THR A 431 16.61 -11.24 -26.27
N THR A 432 16.99 -10.40 -27.23
CA THR A 432 16.15 -9.31 -27.73
C THR A 432 14.80 -9.84 -28.24
N ALA A 433 14.79 -10.99 -28.91
CA ALA A 433 13.56 -11.61 -29.38
C ALA A 433 12.64 -12.07 -28.22
N GLU A 434 13.20 -12.57 -27.12
CA GLU A 434 12.41 -12.88 -25.93
C GLU A 434 11.86 -11.59 -25.28
N ALA A 435 12.68 -10.53 -25.17
CA ALA A 435 12.25 -9.24 -24.62
C ALA A 435 11.08 -8.64 -25.43
N GLN A 436 11.13 -8.70 -26.76
CA GLN A 436 10.08 -8.19 -27.65
C GLN A 436 8.75 -8.96 -27.56
N ARG A 437 8.76 -10.20 -27.06
CA ARG A 437 7.54 -11.01 -26.86
C ARG A 437 6.80 -10.65 -25.57
N VAL A 438 7.40 -9.87 -24.69
CA VAL A 438 6.74 -9.42 -23.45
C VAL A 438 5.81 -8.26 -23.78
N VAL A 439 4.54 -8.58 -23.99
CA VAL A 439 3.50 -7.61 -24.36
C VAL A 439 2.70 -7.26 -23.12
N PRO A 440 2.46 -5.96 -22.85
CA PRO A 440 1.64 -5.55 -21.71
C PRO A 440 0.18 -6.01 -21.88
N ARG A 441 -0.53 -6.17 -20.77
CA ARG A 441 -1.97 -6.40 -20.75
C ARG A 441 -2.71 -5.11 -20.47
N GLN A 442 -3.93 -5.00 -20.98
CA GLN A 442 -4.81 -3.86 -20.75
C GLN A 442 -6.25 -4.28 -20.56
N ILE A 443 -7.03 -3.42 -19.95
CA ILE A 443 -8.49 -3.54 -19.93
C ILE A 443 -9.02 -3.30 -21.35
N ASP A 444 -9.89 -4.19 -21.79
CA ASP A 444 -10.67 -4.06 -23.05
C ASP A 444 -12.15 -4.12 -22.66
N VAL A 445 -12.85 -3.01 -22.86
CA VAL A 445 -14.27 -2.92 -22.53
C VAL A 445 -15.10 -3.28 -23.73
N VAL A 446 -15.79 -4.42 -23.66
CA VAL A 446 -16.60 -4.94 -24.75
C VAL A 446 -18.08 -4.91 -24.40
N THR A 447 -18.93 -4.77 -25.43
CA THR A 447 -20.38 -4.95 -25.31
C THR A 447 -20.72 -6.41 -25.56
N VAL A 448 -21.45 -7.00 -24.63
CA VAL A 448 -21.92 -8.40 -24.71
C VAL A 448 -22.85 -8.55 -25.90
N GLY A 449 -22.54 -9.47 -26.79
CA GLY A 449 -23.34 -9.81 -27.95
C GLY A 449 -24.48 -10.82 -27.62
N PRO A 450 -25.41 -11.04 -28.55
CA PRO A 450 -26.58 -11.93 -28.31
C PRO A 450 -26.23 -13.40 -28.01
N ARG A 451 -25.04 -13.85 -28.43
CA ARG A 451 -24.56 -15.25 -28.23
C ARG A 451 -23.42 -15.34 -27.24
N ASP A 452 -23.02 -14.25 -26.64
CA ASP A 452 -21.92 -14.26 -25.65
C ASP A 452 -22.40 -14.88 -24.33
N THR A 453 -21.52 -15.64 -23.74
CA THR A 453 -21.66 -16.22 -22.41
C THR A 453 -20.44 -15.81 -21.54
N VAL A 454 -20.56 -16.00 -20.24
CA VAL A 454 -19.41 -15.81 -19.34
C VAL A 454 -18.21 -16.64 -19.81
N GLN A 455 -18.45 -17.90 -20.26
CA GLN A 455 -17.40 -18.78 -20.77
C GLN A 455 -16.75 -18.24 -22.05
N SER A 456 -17.55 -17.80 -23.04
CA SER A 456 -17.02 -17.30 -24.31
C SER A 456 -16.23 -16.02 -24.14
N LEU A 457 -16.66 -15.13 -23.24
CA LEU A 457 -15.95 -13.90 -22.92
C LEU A 457 -14.66 -14.17 -22.11
N ALA A 458 -14.73 -15.04 -21.11
CA ALA A 458 -13.57 -15.41 -20.29
C ALA A 458 -12.44 -16.05 -21.13
N SER A 459 -12.79 -16.88 -22.13
CA SER A 459 -11.80 -17.52 -23.00
C SER A 459 -11.00 -16.54 -23.87
N ARG A 460 -11.45 -15.30 -24.03
CA ARG A 460 -10.77 -14.21 -24.75
C ARG A 460 -9.70 -13.52 -23.89
N MET A 461 -9.67 -13.77 -22.57
CA MET A 461 -8.72 -13.10 -21.69
C MET A 461 -7.28 -13.62 -21.88
N ALA A 462 -6.31 -12.73 -21.79
CA ALA A 462 -4.88 -13.00 -21.96
C ALA A 462 -4.24 -13.68 -20.74
N TYR A 463 -4.81 -14.85 -20.37
CA TYR A 463 -4.31 -15.70 -19.28
C TYR A 463 -4.33 -17.16 -19.74
N SER A 464 -3.35 -17.94 -19.27
CA SER A 464 -3.27 -19.38 -19.55
C SER A 464 -4.09 -20.25 -18.61
N SER A 465 -4.55 -19.68 -17.47
CA SER A 465 -5.36 -20.39 -16.45
C SER A 465 -6.22 -19.44 -15.64
N GLY A 466 -7.29 -19.98 -15.05
CA GLY A 466 -8.20 -19.24 -14.19
C GLY A 466 -8.99 -18.13 -14.91
N GLN A 467 -9.19 -18.26 -16.22
CA GLN A 467 -9.83 -17.21 -17.02
C GLN A 467 -11.26 -16.93 -16.58
N MET A 468 -12.01 -17.97 -16.23
CA MET A 468 -13.40 -17.85 -15.77
C MET A 468 -13.49 -17.11 -14.44
N GLU A 469 -12.71 -17.52 -13.48
CA GLU A 469 -12.64 -16.92 -12.14
C GLU A 469 -12.18 -15.48 -12.23
N ARG A 470 -11.14 -15.21 -13.02
CA ARG A 470 -10.61 -13.85 -13.28
C ARG A 470 -11.67 -12.96 -13.93
N PHE A 471 -12.41 -13.46 -14.94
CA PHE A 471 -13.47 -12.71 -15.58
C PHE A 471 -14.59 -12.35 -14.60
N ARG A 472 -15.02 -13.31 -13.78
CA ARG A 472 -16.06 -13.09 -12.77
C ARG A 472 -15.63 -12.05 -11.74
N VAL A 473 -14.45 -12.19 -11.15
CA VAL A 473 -13.93 -11.25 -10.16
C VAL A 473 -13.78 -9.85 -10.75
N LEU A 474 -13.18 -9.74 -11.94
CA LEU A 474 -12.96 -8.48 -12.63
C LEU A 474 -14.27 -7.71 -12.88
N ASN A 475 -15.38 -8.43 -13.16
CA ASN A 475 -16.67 -7.84 -13.47
C ASN A 475 -17.66 -7.85 -12.29
N GLY A 476 -17.22 -8.24 -11.08
CA GLY A 476 -18.07 -8.30 -9.89
C GLY A 476 -19.19 -9.33 -9.98
N LEU A 477 -18.99 -10.41 -10.74
CA LEU A 477 -20.01 -11.45 -10.99
C LEU A 477 -19.86 -12.59 -9.98
N ARG A 478 -20.98 -13.02 -9.40
CA ARG A 478 -21.08 -14.24 -8.59
C ARG A 478 -21.06 -15.48 -9.49
N ASN A 479 -20.86 -16.65 -8.91
CA ASN A 479 -20.85 -17.92 -9.67
C ASN A 479 -22.14 -18.20 -10.43
N SER A 480 -23.27 -17.75 -9.91
CA SER A 480 -24.60 -17.92 -10.53
C SER A 480 -24.94 -16.86 -11.56
N ASP A 481 -24.18 -15.75 -11.64
CA ASP A 481 -24.54 -14.63 -12.50
C ASP A 481 -24.18 -14.93 -13.96
N SER A 482 -25.04 -14.48 -14.86
CA SER A 482 -24.86 -14.47 -16.32
C SER A 482 -24.61 -13.04 -16.81
N VAL A 483 -24.24 -12.92 -18.08
CA VAL A 483 -24.12 -11.63 -18.78
C VAL A 483 -25.32 -11.46 -19.70
N ALA A 484 -25.74 -10.21 -19.92
CA ALA A 484 -26.89 -9.88 -20.79
C ALA A 484 -26.39 -9.14 -22.06
N PRO A 485 -27.03 -9.41 -23.24
CA PRO A 485 -26.74 -8.64 -24.45
C PRO A 485 -26.88 -7.13 -24.22
N GLY A 486 -25.96 -6.37 -24.76
CA GLY A 486 -25.87 -4.91 -24.57
C GLY A 486 -25.14 -4.46 -23.30
N GLN A 487 -24.91 -5.36 -22.35
CA GLN A 487 -24.12 -5.05 -21.16
C GLN A 487 -22.64 -4.81 -21.53
N LYS A 488 -22.01 -3.79 -20.98
CA LYS A 488 -20.54 -3.63 -21.06
C LYS A 488 -19.86 -4.48 -20.01
N VAL A 489 -18.78 -5.16 -20.40
CA VAL A 489 -17.94 -5.96 -19.50
C VAL A 489 -16.46 -5.70 -19.79
N LYS A 490 -15.62 -5.94 -18.80
CA LYS A 490 -14.16 -5.83 -18.90
C LYS A 490 -13.55 -7.18 -19.27
N LEU A 491 -12.64 -7.17 -20.21
CA LEU A 491 -11.67 -8.24 -20.47
C LEU A 491 -10.26 -7.73 -20.14
N VAL A 492 -9.33 -8.64 -19.89
CA VAL A 492 -7.90 -8.34 -19.88
C VAL A 492 -7.30 -8.98 -21.12
N VAL A 493 -6.79 -8.16 -22.03
CA VAL A 493 -6.22 -8.60 -23.31
C VAL A 493 -4.78 -8.12 -23.44
N TYR A 494 -4.01 -8.72 -24.34
CA TYR A 494 -2.71 -8.14 -24.71
C TYR A 494 -2.91 -6.82 -25.44
N ALA A 495 -2.13 -5.80 -25.09
CA ALA A 495 -2.13 -4.52 -25.81
C ALA A 495 -1.71 -4.73 -27.27
N ARG A 496 -2.37 -4.02 -28.18
CA ARG A 496 -2.10 -4.10 -29.63
C ARG A 496 -1.00 -3.12 -30.01
#